data_3a8580f2afdae0282325f3a52b854899
#
_entry.id   3a8580f2afdae0282325f3a52b854899
#
_cell.length_a   1.000
_cell.length_b   1.000
_cell.length_c   1.000
_cell.angle_alpha   90.00
_cell.angle_beta   90.00
_cell.angle_gamma   90.00
#
_symmetry.space_group_name_H-M   'P 1'
#
loop_
_entity.id
_entity.type
_entity.pdbx_description
1 polymer ?
#
loop_
_entity_poly.entity_id
_entity_poly.type
_entity_poly.pdbx_seq_one_letter_code
_entity_poly.pdbx_strand_id
1 'polypeptide(L)'
;MQYKSQAVAKPYFIAAIGLFVGQILFGLILGLQYVLGDFLFPAIPFNVARMVHTNLLIVWLLFGFMGGAYYMIPEEAETELFSPKLALLLFWVFLVAGALTIVGYLAVPYATLAEMTGNNLVETMGREFLEQPLPTKLGIVVVALAFLFNITLTVLKGKKTSI
;
A
#
# COMPACT_ATOMS: atom_id res chain seq x y z
N MET A 1 19.56 6.04 15.40
CA MET A 1 19.80 5.05 14.35
C MET A 1 21.21 4.53 14.51
N GLN A 2 21.34 3.28 14.77
CA GLN A 2 22.64 2.61 14.98
C GLN A 2 23.30 2.27 13.64
N TYR A 3 22.50 1.97 12.62
CA TYR A 3 22.92 1.65 11.26
C TYR A 3 22.42 2.69 10.25
N LYS A 4 23.26 3.04 9.28
CA LYS A 4 22.92 4.07 8.27
C LYS A 4 21.74 3.66 7.39
N SER A 5 21.61 2.36 7.10
CA SER A 5 20.51 1.81 6.30
C SER A 5 19.13 1.95 6.95
N GLN A 6 19.04 2.12 8.28
CA GLN A 6 17.78 2.39 8.98
C GLN A 6 17.09 3.68 8.48
N ALA A 7 17.85 4.61 7.86
CA ALA A 7 17.27 5.83 7.27
C ALA A 7 16.23 5.54 6.17
N VAL A 8 16.29 4.36 5.55
CA VAL A 8 15.30 3.90 4.56
C VAL A 8 13.89 3.79 5.17
N ALA A 9 13.76 3.52 6.46
CA ALA A 9 12.47 3.42 7.14
C ALA A 9 11.70 4.76 7.16
N LYS A 10 12.39 5.89 7.13
CA LYS A 10 11.79 7.23 7.23
C LYS A 10 10.72 7.50 6.16
N PRO A 11 10.98 7.34 4.85
CA PRO A 11 9.96 7.56 3.84
C PRO A 11 8.77 6.61 3.99
N TYR A 12 8.98 5.36 4.41
CA TYR A 12 7.91 4.41 4.67
C TYR A 12 6.97 4.89 5.78
N PHE A 13 7.50 5.37 6.91
CA PHE A 13 6.68 5.90 7.99
C PHE A 13 5.93 7.17 7.60
N ILE A 14 6.58 8.08 6.85
CA ILE A 14 5.93 9.30 6.37
C ILE A 14 4.76 8.93 5.44
N ALA A 15 4.98 8.01 4.49
CA ALA A 15 3.93 7.53 3.60
C ALA A 15 2.80 6.84 4.38
N ALA A 16 3.13 5.96 5.35
CA ALA A 16 2.14 5.30 6.19
C ALA A 16 1.23 6.30 6.91
N ILE A 17 1.79 7.35 7.53
CA ILE A 17 1.02 8.38 8.22
C ILE A 17 0.14 9.15 7.23
N GLY A 18 0.69 9.58 6.09
CA GLY A 18 -0.08 10.29 5.06
C GLY A 18 -1.25 9.48 4.51
N LEU A 19 -1.02 8.20 4.20
CA LEU A 19 -2.05 7.27 3.73
C LEU A 19 -3.10 6.97 4.82
N PHE A 20 -2.69 6.86 6.08
CA PHE A 20 -3.59 6.72 7.21
C PHE A 20 -4.53 7.92 7.36
N VAL A 21 -4.02 9.15 7.23
CA VAL A 21 -4.85 10.36 7.21
C VAL A 21 -5.86 10.32 6.05
N GLY A 22 -5.41 9.95 4.86
CA GLY A 22 -6.31 9.75 3.71
C GLY A 22 -7.40 8.70 3.98
N GLN A 23 -7.03 7.58 4.58
CA GLN A 23 -7.97 6.52 4.96
C GLN A 23 -9.03 7.02 5.95
N ILE A 24 -8.65 7.82 6.96
CA ILE A 24 -9.59 8.43 7.90
C ILE A 24 -10.56 9.37 7.16
N LEU A 25 -10.08 10.20 6.25
CA LEU A 25 -10.93 11.13 5.48
C LEU A 25 -11.97 10.36 4.66
N PHE A 26 -11.59 9.30 3.97
CA PHE A 26 -12.55 8.45 3.25
C PHE A 26 -13.50 7.70 4.19
N GLY A 27 -13.06 7.33 5.39
CA GLY A 27 -13.92 6.77 6.43
C GLY A 27 -14.99 7.77 6.90
N LEU A 28 -14.63 9.05 7.06
CA LEU A 28 -15.58 10.11 7.39
C LEU A 28 -16.58 10.35 6.24
N ILE A 29 -16.14 10.35 4.99
CA ILE A 29 -17.02 10.45 3.81
C ILE A 29 -18.05 9.31 3.84
N LEU A 30 -17.60 8.06 4.04
CA LEU A 30 -18.48 6.90 4.13
C LEU A 30 -19.51 7.03 5.28
N GLY A 31 -19.06 7.47 6.44
CA GLY A 31 -19.97 7.73 7.58
C GLY A 31 -21.03 8.78 7.26
N LEU A 32 -20.63 9.88 6.61
CA LEU A 32 -21.56 10.92 6.16
C LEU A 32 -22.51 10.41 5.07
N GLN A 33 -22.03 9.62 4.11
CA GLN A 33 -22.88 9.01 3.09
C GLN A 33 -23.90 8.04 3.71
N TYR A 34 -23.51 7.32 4.75
CA TYR A 34 -24.42 6.42 5.46
C TYR A 34 -25.55 7.16 6.17
N VAL A 35 -25.26 8.34 6.73
CA VAL A 35 -26.25 9.13 7.49
C VAL A 35 -27.06 10.06 6.59
N LEU A 36 -26.42 10.69 5.60
CA LEU A 36 -27.02 11.73 4.76
C LEU A 36 -27.47 11.21 3.37
N GLY A 37 -27.13 9.95 3.02
CA GLY A 37 -27.48 9.35 1.74
C GLY A 37 -26.64 9.89 0.56
N ASP A 38 -27.06 11.00 -0.01
CA ASP A 38 -26.50 11.54 -1.25
C ASP A 38 -25.23 12.41 -1.09
N PHE A 39 -24.59 12.37 0.08
CA PHE A 39 -23.40 13.17 0.33
C PHE A 39 -22.29 12.89 -0.70
N LEU A 40 -21.87 13.90 -1.45
CA LEU A 40 -20.90 13.87 -2.54
C LEU A 40 -21.26 13.01 -3.76
N PHE A 41 -22.48 12.48 -3.84
CA PHE A 41 -22.97 11.81 -5.04
C PHE A 41 -23.31 12.87 -6.14
N PRO A 42 -23.04 12.65 -7.43
CA PRO A 42 -22.40 11.46 -8.03
C PRO A 42 -20.88 11.50 -8.12
N ALA A 43 -20.23 12.54 -7.59
CA ALA A 43 -18.78 12.74 -7.73
C ALA A 43 -17.99 11.61 -7.05
N ILE A 44 -18.41 11.18 -5.87
CA ILE A 44 -17.81 10.07 -5.12
C ILE A 44 -18.94 9.12 -4.67
N PRO A 45 -19.29 8.11 -5.47
CA PRO A 45 -20.27 7.09 -5.05
C PRO A 45 -19.77 6.29 -3.84
N PHE A 46 -20.71 5.80 -3.02
CA PHE A 46 -20.39 5.07 -1.79
C PHE A 46 -19.44 3.88 -1.97
N ASN A 47 -19.63 3.08 -3.01
CA ASN A 47 -18.78 1.95 -3.30
C ASN A 47 -17.35 2.36 -3.72
N VAL A 48 -17.19 3.48 -4.44
CA VAL A 48 -15.87 4.04 -4.77
C VAL A 48 -15.18 4.55 -3.50
N ALA A 49 -15.89 5.30 -2.65
CA ALA A 49 -15.36 5.75 -1.37
C ALA A 49 -14.91 4.55 -0.51
N ARG A 50 -15.69 3.47 -0.48
CA ARG A 50 -15.38 2.24 0.26
C ARG A 50 -14.15 1.53 -0.32
N MET A 51 -14.03 1.42 -1.65
CA MET A 51 -12.83 0.88 -2.29
C MET A 51 -11.57 1.65 -1.88
N VAL A 52 -11.62 2.98 -2.00
CA VAL A 52 -10.47 3.83 -1.63
C VAL A 52 -10.14 3.69 -0.15
N HIS A 53 -11.13 3.78 0.73
CA HIS A 53 -10.94 3.62 2.18
C HIS A 53 -10.26 2.30 2.54
N THR A 54 -10.74 1.18 1.99
CA THR A 54 -10.23 -0.15 2.31
C THR A 54 -8.84 -0.39 1.72
N ASN A 55 -8.59 0.08 0.49
CA ASN A 55 -7.28 -0.02 -0.12
C ASN A 55 -6.25 0.84 0.63
N LEU A 56 -6.59 2.05 1.03
CA LEU A 56 -5.73 2.89 1.86
C LEU A 56 -5.41 2.22 3.20
N LEU A 57 -6.40 1.56 3.84
CA LEU A 57 -6.20 0.81 5.09
C LEU A 57 -5.09 -0.24 4.94
N ILE A 58 -5.14 -1.05 3.90
CA ILE A 58 -4.15 -2.11 3.68
C ILE A 58 -2.79 -1.51 3.35
N VAL A 59 -2.75 -0.50 2.48
CA VAL A 59 -1.49 0.07 2.00
C VAL A 59 -0.73 0.78 3.10
N TRP A 60 -1.39 1.59 3.96
CA TRP A 60 -0.67 2.25 5.06
C TRP A 60 -0.14 1.26 6.10
N LEU A 61 -0.90 0.17 6.39
CA LEU A 61 -0.41 -0.90 7.26
C LEU A 61 0.83 -1.57 6.70
N LEU A 62 0.85 -1.89 5.40
CA LEU A 62 2.01 -2.49 4.75
C LEU A 62 3.22 -1.55 4.76
N PHE A 63 3.04 -0.26 4.47
CA PHE A 63 4.12 0.73 4.58
C PHE A 63 4.66 0.83 6.01
N GLY A 64 3.78 0.88 7.02
CA GLY A 64 4.17 0.91 8.43
C GLY A 64 4.95 -0.35 8.83
N PHE A 65 4.48 -1.52 8.42
CA PHE A 65 5.13 -2.81 8.68
C PHE A 65 6.51 -2.90 7.99
N MET A 66 6.60 -2.57 6.71
CA MET A 66 7.87 -2.58 5.98
C MET A 66 8.86 -1.57 6.57
N GLY A 67 8.39 -0.37 6.92
CA GLY A 67 9.21 0.64 7.60
C GLY A 67 9.72 0.15 8.95
N GLY A 68 8.85 -0.47 9.75
CA GLY A 68 9.21 -1.08 11.03
C GLY A 68 10.28 -2.16 10.87
N ALA A 69 10.11 -3.07 9.90
CA ALA A 69 11.07 -4.12 9.61
C ALA A 69 12.43 -3.55 9.16
N TYR A 70 12.44 -2.56 8.25
CA TYR A 70 13.69 -1.92 7.82
C TYR A 70 14.39 -1.11 8.93
N TYR A 71 13.65 -0.70 9.95
CA TYR A 71 14.23 -0.05 11.11
C TYR A 71 14.81 -1.04 12.12
N MET A 72 14.02 -2.07 12.48
CA MET A 72 14.36 -2.99 13.58
C MET A 72 15.34 -4.09 13.18
N ILE A 73 15.18 -4.69 11.99
CA ILE A 73 15.98 -5.85 11.60
C ILE A 73 17.47 -5.58 11.52
N PRO A 74 17.97 -4.43 10.99
CA PRO A 74 19.39 -4.11 11.05
C PRO A 74 19.95 -4.05 12.49
N GLU A 75 19.15 -3.60 13.44
CA GLU A 75 19.52 -3.47 14.84
C GLU A 75 19.60 -4.85 15.51
N GLU A 76 18.60 -5.69 15.31
CA GLU A 76 18.54 -7.05 15.84
C GLU A 76 19.61 -7.98 15.22
N ALA A 77 19.83 -7.85 13.91
CA ALA A 77 20.85 -8.64 13.20
C ALA A 77 22.28 -8.09 13.35
N GLU A 78 22.45 -6.95 14.02
CA GLU A 78 23.74 -6.24 14.17
C GLU A 78 24.46 -6.01 12.84
N THR A 79 23.72 -5.63 11.79
CA THR A 79 24.25 -5.42 10.44
C THR A 79 23.48 -4.36 9.65
N GLU A 80 24.07 -3.82 8.59
CA GLU A 80 23.37 -2.98 7.62
C GLU A 80 22.41 -3.82 6.75
N LEU A 81 21.34 -3.22 6.27
CA LEU A 81 20.45 -3.85 5.29
C LEU A 81 21.25 -4.42 4.11
N PHE A 82 20.84 -5.57 3.64
CA PHE A 82 21.43 -6.21 2.47
C PHE A 82 21.43 -5.26 1.27
N SER A 83 20.29 -4.62 0.98
CA SER A 83 20.17 -3.65 -0.10
C SER A 83 19.23 -2.49 0.25
N PRO A 84 19.75 -1.36 0.77
CA PRO A 84 18.97 -0.15 0.97
C PRO A 84 18.38 0.41 -0.34
N LYS A 85 19.08 0.20 -1.47
CA LYS A 85 18.61 0.61 -2.80
C LYS A 85 17.36 -0.17 -3.21
N LEU A 86 17.34 -1.48 -2.97
CA LEU A 86 16.17 -2.31 -3.23
C LEU A 86 14.98 -1.85 -2.37
N ALA A 87 15.22 -1.56 -1.09
CA ALA A 87 14.19 -1.06 -0.20
C ALA A 87 13.58 0.26 -0.72
N LEU A 88 14.40 1.22 -1.17
CA LEU A 88 13.90 2.47 -1.77
C LEU A 88 13.19 2.25 -3.10
N LEU A 89 13.65 1.33 -3.92
CA LEU A 89 12.96 0.95 -5.17
C LEU A 89 11.57 0.40 -4.87
N LEU A 90 11.46 -0.53 -3.92
CA LEU A 90 10.17 -1.11 -3.51
C LEU A 90 9.23 -0.04 -2.94
N PHE A 91 9.76 0.91 -2.17
CA PHE A 91 9.00 2.06 -1.69
C PHE A 91 8.32 2.81 -2.85
N TRP A 92 9.12 3.24 -3.84
CA TRP A 92 8.60 4.03 -4.95
C TRP A 92 7.66 3.24 -5.86
N VAL A 93 7.99 1.98 -6.18
CA VAL A 93 7.14 1.11 -7.00
C VAL A 93 5.78 0.94 -6.33
N PHE A 94 5.76 0.63 -5.03
CA PHE A 94 4.52 0.39 -4.29
C PHE A 94 3.71 1.69 -4.10
N LEU A 95 4.37 2.81 -3.78
CA LEU A 95 3.71 4.10 -3.62
C LEU A 95 3.07 4.58 -4.93
N VAL A 96 3.81 4.53 -6.03
CA VAL A 96 3.32 5.00 -7.34
C VAL A 96 2.21 4.09 -7.86
N ALA A 97 2.36 2.77 -7.78
CA ALA A 97 1.33 1.83 -8.20
C ALA A 97 0.04 2.00 -7.37
N GLY A 98 0.17 2.14 -6.04
CA GLY A 98 -0.96 2.39 -5.16
C GLY A 98 -1.66 3.73 -5.45
N ALA A 99 -0.88 4.80 -5.63
CA ALA A 99 -1.44 6.11 -5.98
C ALA A 99 -2.17 6.10 -7.31
N LEU A 100 -1.60 5.48 -8.35
CA LEU A 100 -2.24 5.35 -9.66
C LEU A 100 -3.55 4.54 -9.58
N THR A 101 -3.58 3.49 -8.78
CA THR A 101 -4.79 2.68 -8.55
C THR A 101 -5.89 3.53 -7.91
N ILE A 102 -5.58 4.28 -6.86
CA ILE A 102 -6.56 5.14 -6.16
C ILE A 102 -7.04 6.27 -7.06
N VAL A 103 -6.12 6.93 -7.78
CA VAL A 103 -6.49 7.96 -8.77
C VAL A 103 -7.39 7.36 -9.85
N GLY A 104 -7.11 6.15 -10.31
CA GLY A 104 -7.95 5.42 -11.25
C GLY A 104 -9.39 5.24 -10.75
N TYR A 105 -9.57 4.82 -9.48
CA TYR A 105 -10.90 4.67 -8.88
C TYR A 105 -11.67 5.99 -8.78
N LEU A 106 -10.98 7.10 -8.52
CA LEU A 106 -11.60 8.41 -8.37
C LEU A 106 -11.83 9.13 -9.70
N ALA A 107 -10.96 8.91 -10.69
CA ALA A 107 -11.00 9.62 -11.96
C ALA A 107 -11.90 8.93 -13.01
N VAL A 108 -12.06 7.59 -12.93
CA VAL A 108 -12.89 6.86 -13.89
C VAL A 108 -14.34 6.85 -13.40
N PRO A 109 -15.32 7.28 -14.23
CA PRO A 109 -16.72 7.24 -13.86
C PRO A 109 -17.17 5.84 -13.45
N TYR A 110 -18.01 5.74 -12.42
CA TYR A 110 -18.49 4.45 -11.92
C TYR A 110 -19.16 3.58 -13.01
N ALA A 111 -19.92 4.17 -13.90
CA ALA A 111 -20.55 3.45 -15.01
C ALA A 111 -19.49 2.77 -15.90
N THR A 112 -18.40 3.48 -16.21
CA THR A 112 -17.29 2.93 -16.99
C THR A 112 -16.56 1.81 -16.22
N LEU A 113 -16.36 1.96 -14.91
CA LEU A 113 -15.80 0.88 -14.08
C LEU A 113 -16.69 -0.37 -14.11
N ALA A 114 -18.00 -0.21 -14.07
CA ALA A 114 -18.97 -1.30 -14.16
C ALA A 114 -18.94 -2.01 -15.53
N GLU A 115 -18.78 -1.26 -16.62
CA GLU A 115 -18.65 -1.78 -17.98
C GLU A 115 -17.31 -2.54 -18.20
N MET A 116 -16.26 -2.15 -17.51
CA MET A 116 -14.95 -2.84 -17.57
C MET A 116 -14.97 -4.21 -16.90
N THR A 117 -16.01 -4.53 -16.10
CA THR A 117 -16.15 -5.84 -15.48
C THR A 117 -16.37 -6.93 -16.55
N GLY A 118 -15.58 -7.99 -16.49
CA GLY A 118 -15.55 -9.05 -17.52
C GLY A 118 -14.32 -9.00 -18.42
N ASN A 119 -13.49 -7.94 -18.33
CA ASN A 119 -12.18 -7.94 -18.94
C ASN A 119 -11.20 -8.73 -18.04
N ASN A 120 -10.44 -9.67 -18.62
CA ASN A 120 -9.51 -10.51 -17.88
C ASN A 120 -8.43 -9.77 -17.06
N LEU A 121 -8.14 -8.50 -17.40
CA LEU A 121 -7.17 -7.66 -16.68
C LEU A 121 -7.80 -6.85 -15.53
N VAL A 122 -9.10 -6.53 -15.66
CA VAL A 122 -9.84 -5.67 -14.71
C VAL A 122 -11.20 -6.27 -14.33
N GLU A 123 -11.29 -7.59 -14.41
CA GLU A 123 -12.52 -8.39 -14.30
C GLU A 123 -13.43 -8.01 -13.14
N THR A 124 -12.83 -7.70 -12.02
CA THR A 124 -13.54 -7.46 -10.77
C THR A 124 -13.53 -5.99 -10.33
N MET A 125 -12.90 -5.14 -11.13
CA MET A 125 -12.75 -3.72 -10.80
C MET A 125 -14.12 -3.03 -10.68
N GLY A 126 -14.40 -2.45 -9.51
CA GLY A 126 -15.64 -1.77 -9.21
C GLY A 126 -16.76 -2.63 -8.62
N ARG A 127 -16.60 -3.95 -8.50
CA ARG A 127 -17.58 -4.85 -7.88
C ARG A 127 -17.36 -5.01 -6.39
N GLU A 128 -16.12 -5.25 -6.01
CA GLU A 128 -15.73 -5.49 -4.63
C GLU A 128 -14.68 -4.45 -4.16
N PHE A 129 -14.67 -4.19 -2.88
CA PHE A 129 -13.88 -3.09 -2.31
C PHE A 129 -12.38 -3.39 -2.16
N LEU A 130 -11.93 -4.63 -2.39
CA LEU A 130 -10.51 -5.02 -2.38
C LEU A 130 -9.97 -5.37 -3.76
N GLU A 131 -10.78 -5.22 -4.79
CA GLU A 131 -10.40 -5.65 -6.11
C GLU A 131 -9.42 -4.70 -6.78
N GLN A 132 -8.34 -5.30 -7.23
CA GLN A 132 -7.26 -4.65 -7.93
C GLN A 132 -7.15 -5.23 -9.34
N PRO A 133 -6.73 -4.46 -10.34
CA PRO A 133 -6.38 -5.02 -11.64
C PRO A 133 -5.33 -6.14 -11.51
N LEU A 134 -5.40 -7.15 -12.36
CA LEU A 134 -4.46 -8.29 -12.31
C LEU A 134 -2.98 -7.86 -12.27
N PRO A 135 -2.51 -6.89 -13.07
CA PRO A 135 -1.12 -6.44 -13.00
C PRO A 135 -0.75 -5.89 -11.60
N THR A 136 -1.67 -5.19 -10.93
CA THR A 136 -1.45 -4.67 -9.57
C THR A 136 -1.36 -5.81 -8.57
N LYS A 137 -2.25 -6.83 -8.66
CA LYS A 137 -2.19 -8.04 -7.80
C LYS A 137 -0.84 -8.74 -7.93
N LEU A 138 -0.37 -8.97 -9.15
CA LEU A 138 0.94 -9.58 -9.41
C LEU A 138 2.08 -8.70 -8.89
N GLY A 139 1.99 -7.40 -9.09
CA GLY A 139 2.97 -6.42 -8.59
C GLY A 139 3.10 -6.47 -7.06
N ILE A 140 2.00 -6.59 -6.32
CA ILE A 140 2.00 -6.74 -4.86
C ILE A 140 2.78 -7.99 -4.44
N VAL A 141 2.55 -9.12 -5.11
CA VAL A 141 3.26 -10.39 -4.83
C VAL A 141 4.77 -10.21 -5.07
N VAL A 142 5.17 -9.60 -6.18
CA VAL A 142 6.58 -9.35 -6.51
C VAL A 142 7.23 -8.43 -5.46
N VAL A 143 6.56 -7.36 -5.06
CA VAL A 143 7.05 -6.45 -4.01
C VAL A 143 7.22 -7.19 -2.68
N ALA A 144 6.25 -8.02 -2.29
CA ALA A 144 6.32 -8.80 -1.07
C ALA A 144 7.49 -9.79 -1.08
N LEU A 145 7.68 -10.53 -2.17
CA LEU A 145 8.79 -11.47 -2.31
C LEU A 145 10.15 -10.75 -2.30
N ALA A 146 10.27 -9.61 -2.98
CA ALA A 146 11.50 -8.81 -2.98
C ALA A 146 11.79 -8.19 -1.60
N PHE A 147 10.76 -7.78 -0.86
CA PHE A 147 10.89 -7.36 0.54
C PHE A 147 11.40 -8.50 1.42
N LEU A 148 10.76 -9.67 1.38
CA LEU A 148 11.18 -10.83 2.14
C LEU A 148 12.61 -11.26 1.78
N PHE A 149 12.97 -11.24 0.51
CA PHE A 149 14.33 -11.51 0.07
C PHE A 149 15.35 -10.56 0.70
N ASN A 150 15.07 -9.23 0.68
CA ASN A 150 15.96 -8.23 1.27
C ASN A 150 16.14 -8.44 2.78
N ILE A 151 15.05 -8.71 3.49
CA ILE A 151 15.07 -8.98 4.94
C ILE A 151 15.81 -10.27 5.26
N THR A 152 15.48 -11.36 4.56
CA THR A 152 16.13 -12.67 4.78
C THR A 152 17.64 -12.56 4.58
N LEU A 153 18.11 -11.94 3.50
CA LEU A 153 19.54 -11.76 3.28
C LEU A 153 20.20 -10.82 4.30
N THR A 154 19.45 -9.87 4.85
CA THR A 154 19.96 -9.03 5.96
C THR A 154 20.20 -9.89 7.20
N VAL A 155 19.22 -10.71 7.60
CA VAL A 155 19.34 -11.60 8.75
C VAL A 155 20.46 -12.61 8.57
N LEU A 156 20.55 -13.25 7.40
CA LEU A 156 21.61 -14.24 7.11
C LEU A 156 23.04 -13.64 7.09
N LYS A 157 23.17 -12.35 6.82
CA LYS A 157 24.44 -11.62 6.92
C LYS A 157 24.77 -11.13 8.34
N GLY A 158 23.78 -11.12 9.20
CA GLY A 158 23.90 -10.61 10.55
C GLY A 158 24.91 -11.39 11.40
N LYS A 159 25.49 -10.71 12.36
CA LYS A 159 26.40 -11.32 13.35
C LYS A 159 25.64 -12.17 14.36
N LYS A 160 24.39 -11.84 14.58
CA LYS A 160 23.46 -12.52 15.49
C LYS A 160 22.42 -13.28 14.67
N THR A 161 22.65 -14.56 14.46
CA THR A 161 21.70 -15.47 13.77
C THR A 161 20.82 -16.25 14.74
N SER A 162 20.76 -15.83 15.99
CA SER A 162 19.91 -16.48 17.00
C SER A 162 18.48 -15.97 16.89
N ILE A 163 17.68 -16.61 16.03
CA ILE A 163 16.23 -16.62 16.16
C ILE A 163 15.85 -17.99 16.69
#